data_ec529a5ececef83f48a1253c5fa34154
#
_entry.id   ec529a5ececef83f48a1253c5fa34154
#
_cell.length_a   1.000
_cell.length_b   1.000
_cell.length_c   1.000
_cell.angle_alpha   90.00
_cell.angle_beta   90.00
_cell.angle_gamma   90.00
#
_symmetry.space_group_name_H-M   'P 1'
#
loop_
_entity.id
_entity.type
_entity.pdbx_description
1 polymer ?
#
loop_
_entity_poly.entity_id
_entity_poly.type
_entity_poly.pdbx_seq_one_letter_code
_entity_poly.pdbx_strand_id
1 'polypeptide(L)'
;MGEVKNVIETVVVDGKEMAIKRRSDNVWVNMTQMAMTFGRSKRPDNWLKTKESKEYLTVLSVSTKIDTADLVIVKQGGTPEEQGTWCTDYRIAMRFAQWLDVKYSIQVDSLLVQIANGEKIVSDVLPFDGKNYISQSDYCRTLECNYHSFFGLKSHFPTEYIYV
;
A
#
# COMPACT_ATOMS: atom_id res chain seq x y z
N MET A 1 13.38 13.52 19.63
CA MET A 1 13.29 12.27 18.84
C MET A 1 11.83 11.88 18.77
N GLY A 2 11.19 12.08 17.62
CA GLY A 2 9.81 11.65 17.44
C GLY A 2 9.76 10.13 17.37
N GLU A 3 8.98 9.49 18.24
CA GLU A 3 8.60 8.09 18.09
C GLU A 3 7.99 7.93 16.69
N VAL A 4 8.65 7.16 15.84
CA VAL A 4 8.06 6.69 14.58
C VAL A 4 6.90 5.78 15.00
N LYS A 5 5.69 6.34 15.10
CA LYS A 5 4.50 5.55 15.36
C LYS A 5 4.43 4.48 14.30
N ASN A 6 4.45 3.21 14.74
CA ASN A 6 4.23 2.03 13.91
C ASN A 6 2.76 1.99 13.45
N VAL A 7 2.32 3.00 12.73
CA VAL A 7 0.95 3.08 12.24
C VAL A 7 0.86 2.21 10.99
N ILE A 8 -0.07 1.27 11.02
CA ILE A 8 -0.48 0.52 9.84
C ILE A 8 -1.50 1.37 9.11
N GLU A 9 -1.25 1.61 7.84
CA GLU A 9 -2.17 2.26 6.93
C GLU A 9 -2.69 1.21 5.95
N THR A 10 -3.98 1.22 5.66
CA THR A 10 -4.55 0.39 4.60
C THR A 10 -4.77 1.27 3.37
N VAL A 11 -4.22 0.85 2.25
CA VAL A 11 -4.42 1.48 0.94
C VAL A 11 -5.17 0.52 0.03
N VAL A 12 -5.97 1.05 -0.88
CA VAL A 12 -6.74 0.25 -1.83
C VAL A 12 -6.14 0.41 -3.22
N VAL A 13 -5.82 -0.72 -3.86
CA VAL A 13 -5.27 -0.78 -5.21
C VAL A 13 -6.09 -1.77 -6.03
N ASP A 14 -6.70 -1.31 -7.11
CA ASP A 14 -7.58 -2.14 -7.98
C ASP A 14 -8.67 -2.88 -7.16
N GLY A 15 -9.29 -2.17 -6.20
CA GLY A 15 -10.31 -2.72 -5.29
C GLY A 15 -9.79 -3.73 -4.26
N LYS A 16 -8.47 -3.87 -4.10
CA LYS A 16 -7.84 -4.79 -3.16
C LYS A 16 -7.10 -4.03 -2.07
N GLU A 17 -7.27 -4.45 -0.84
CA GLU A 17 -6.61 -3.84 0.32
C GLU A 17 -5.14 -4.26 0.40
N MET A 18 -4.30 -3.32 0.78
CA MET A 18 -2.88 -3.53 1.02
C MET A 18 -2.48 -2.76 2.28
N ALA A 19 -2.06 -3.46 3.33
CA ALA A 19 -1.53 -2.82 4.53
C ALA A 19 -0.07 -2.43 4.34
N ILE A 20 0.25 -1.21 4.72
CA ILE A 20 1.59 -0.64 4.66
C ILE A 20 2.01 -0.08 6.02
N LYS A 21 3.32 0.02 6.25
CA LYS A 21 3.92 0.79 7.34
C LYS A 21 4.96 1.72 6.75
N ARG A 22 4.79 3.02 6.96
CA ARG A 22 5.80 3.99 6.57
C ARG A 22 6.94 4.00 7.58
N ARG A 23 8.15 3.96 7.08
CA ARG A 23 9.39 4.13 7.83
C ARG A 23 10.11 5.37 7.31
N SER A 24 11.07 5.87 8.06
CA SER A 24 11.84 7.06 7.67
C SER A 24 12.54 6.93 6.31
N ASP A 25 12.93 5.74 5.95
CA ASP A 25 13.78 5.40 4.80
C ASP A 25 13.15 4.36 3.85
N ASN A 26 12.02 3.75 4.24
CA ASN A 26 11.41 2.70 3.44
C ASN A 26 9.92 2.50 3.76
N VAL A 27 9.24 1.70 2.95
CA VAL A 27 7.85 1.30 3.14
C VAL A 27 7.78 -0.22 3.29
N TRP A 28 7.22 -0.67 4.39
CA TRP A 28 6.93 -2.08 4.63
C TRP A 28 5.55 -2.42 4.11
N VAL A 29 5.40 -3.55 3.48
CA VAL A 29 4.14 -3.96 2.86
C VAL A 29 3.74 -5.36 3.31
N ASN A 30 2.45 -5.56 3.62
CA ASN A 30 1.91 -6.86 3.99
C ASN A 30 1.58 -7.69 2.73
N MET A 31 2.48 -8.59 2.38
CA MET A 31 2.33 -9.48 1.21
C MET A 31 1.17 -10.47 1.36
N THR A 32 0.86 -10.90 2.59
CA THR A 32 -0.28 -11.79 2.84
C THR A 32 -1.59 -11.12 2.48
N GLN A 33 -1.76 -9.85 2.86
CA GLN A 33 -2.96 -9.10 2.53
C GLN A 33 -3.04 -8.80 1.02
N MET A 34 -1.92 -8.42 0.38
CA MET A 34 -1.87 -8.27 -1.08
C MET A 34 -2.37 -9.50 -1.82
N ALA A 35 -2.01 -10.70 -1.33
CA ALA A 35 -2.33 -11.96 -1.98
C ALA A 35 -3.75 -12.48 -1.69
N MET A 36 -4.46 -11.91 -0.73
CA MET A 36 -5.69 -12.47 -0.17
C MET A 36 -6.77 -12.76 -1.22
N THR A 37 -6.89 -11.91 -2.22
CA THR A 37 -7.91 -12.03 -3.30
C THR A 37 -7.48 -12.87 -4.49
N PHE A 38 -6.21 -13.30 -4.57
CA PHE A 38 -5.66 -14.05 -5.70
C PHE A 38 -5.67 -15.57 -5.52
N GLY A 39 -6.17 -16.05 -4.38
CA GLY A 39 -6.33 -17.47 -4.09
C GLY A 39 -5.08 -18.14 -3.48
N ARG A 40 -5.25 -19.40 -3.08
CA ARG A 40 -4.25 -20.13 -2.28
C ARG A 40 -2.91 -20.35 -3.00
N SER A 41 -2.92 -20.49 -4.32
CA SER A 41 -1.70 -20.69 -5.12
C SER A 41 -0.80 -19.45 -5.14
N LYS A 42 -1.37 -18.28 -4.88
CA LYS A 42 -0.69 -16.98 -4.91
C LYS A 42 -0.21 -16.48 -3.54
N ARG A 43 -0.11 -17.38 -2.55
CA ARG A 43 0.38 -17.02 -1.21
C ARG A 43 1.87 -16.64 -1.23
N PRO A 44 2.32 -15.75 -0.33
CA PRO A 44 3.72 -15.31 -0.25
C PRO A 44 4.72 -16.46 -0.11
N ASP A 45 4.39 -17.49 0.67
CA ASP A 45 5.24 -18.66 0.87
C ASP A 45 5.51 -19.43 -0.43
N ASN A 46 4.57 -19.45 -1.38
CA ASN A 46 4.76 -20.06 -2.69
C ASN A 46 5.71 -19.22 -3.56
N TRP A 47 5.57 -17.90 -3.52
CA TRP A 47 6.48 -17.00 -4.23
C TRP A 47 7.91 -17.09 -3.68
N LEU A 48 8.07 -17.10 -2.36
CA LEU A 48 9.38 -17.19 -1.70
C LEU A 48 10.14 -18.50 -2.00
N LYS A 49 9.43 -19.53 -2.47
CA LYS A 49 10.05 -20.79 -2.92
C LYS A 49 10.58 -20.73 -4.35
N THR A 50 10.16 -19.76 -5.16
CA THR A 50 10.60 -19.65 -6.55
C THR A 50 12.09 -19.32 -6.64
N LYS A 51 12.72 -19.72 -7.75
CA LYS A 51 14.12 -19.41 -7.99
C LYS A 51 14.33 -17.89 -8.13
N GLU A 52 13.44 -17.26 -8.86
CA GLU A 52 13.49 -15.82 -9.17
C GLU A 52 13.41 -14.97 -7.90
N SER A 53 12.51 -15.32 -6.95
CA SER A 53 12.39 -14.58 -5.69
C SER A 53 13.64 -14.72 -4.82
N LYS A 54 14.21 -15.93 -4.73
CA LYS A 54 15.44 -16.18 -3.95
C LYS A 54 16.63 -15.42 -4.53
N GLU A 55 16.79 -15.45 -5.84
CA GLU A 55 17.83 -14.69 -6.53
C GLU A 55 17.66 -13.19 -6.32
N TYR A 56 16.44 -12.68 -6.48
CA TYR A 56 16.13 -11.28 -6.24
C TYR A 56 16.45 -10.82 -4.81
N LEU A 57 16.00 -11.58 -3.80
CA LEU A 57 16.27 -11.27 -2.39
C LEU A 57 17.77 -11.31 -2.07
N THR A 58 18.52 -12.24 -2.66
CA THR A 58 19.97 -12.30 -2.50
C THR A 58 20.67 -11.06 -3.05
N VAL A 59 20.33 -10.64 -4.26
CA VAL A 59 20.89 -9.43 -4.88
C VAL A 59 20.50 -8.18 -4.11
N LEU A 60 19.23 -8.10 -3.68
CA LEU A 60 18.73 -6.97 -2.89
C LEU A 60 19.45 -6.88 -1.54
N SER A 61 19.65 -8.00 -0.85
CA SER A 61 20.39 -8.09 0.41
C SER A 61 21.80 -7.50 0.28
N VAL A 62 22.52 -7.87 -0.76
CA VAL A 62 23.86 -7.33 -1.04
C VAL A 62 23.81 -5.82 -1.27
N SER A 63 22.85 -5.34 -2.05
CA SER A 63 22.73 -3.91 -2.40
C SER A 63 22.31 -3.03 -1.23
N THR A 64 21.47 -3.54 -0.34
CA THR A 64 20.95 -2.80 0.82
C THR A 64 21.77 -3.00 2.09
N LYS A 65 22.65 -4.02 2.11
CA LYS A 65 23.37 -4.49 3.30
C LYS A 65 22.45 -4.95 4.44
N ILE A 66 21.25 -5.42 4.07
CA ILE A 66 20.26 -6.01 4.98
C ILE A 66 20.25 -7.50 4.75
N ASP A 67 20.28 -8.30 5.82
CA ASP A 67 20.22 -9.77 5.68
C ASP A 67 18.91 -10.20 5.00
N THR A 68 18.97 -11.24 4.19
CA THR A 68 17.76 -11.79 3.53
C THR A 68 16.67 -12.18 4.52
N ALA A 69 17.04 -12.63 5.72
CA ALA A 69 16.10 -12.94 6.80
C ALA A 69 15.34 -11.70 7.33
N ASP A 70 15.95 -10.52 7.24
CA ASP A 70 15.37 -9.26 7.68
C ASP A 70 14.57 -8.57 6.54
N LEU A 71 14.75 -8.99 5.30
CA LEU A 71 14.00 -8.46 4.15
C LEU A 71 12.55 -8.94 4.11
N VAL A 72 12.27 -10.14 4.67
CA VAL A 72 10.92 -10.70 4.73
C VAL A 72 10.68 -11.28 6.12
N ILE A 73 9.70 -10.73 6.83
CA ILE A 73 9.39 -11.07 8.21
C ILE A 73 8.00 -11.70 8.29
N VAL A 74 7.87 -12.80 8.99
CA VAL A 74 6.58 -13.43 9.28
C VAL A 74 6.13 -13.04 10.69
N LYS A 75 5.01 -12.34 10.79
CA LYS A 75 4.39 -11.99 12.07
C LYS A 75 3.24 -12.94 12.38
N GLN A 76 3.34 -13.60 13.53
CA GLN A 76 2.29 -14.44 14.10
C GLN A 76 1.79 -13.77 15.39
N GLY A 77 0.46 -13.65 15.53
CA GLY A 77 -0.16 -12.96 16.67
C GLY A 77 -0.22 -11.43 16.50
N GLY A 78 -0.90 -10.76 17.43
CA GLY A 78 -1.25 -9.35 17.32
C GLY A 78 -2.61 -9.16 16.65
N THR A 79 -2.87 -7.96 16.15
CA THR A 79 -4.12 -7.67 15.43
C THR A 79 -4.13 -8.34 14.04
N PRO A 80 -5.30 -8.58 13.44
CA PRO A 80 -5.39 -9.19 12.09
C PRO A 80 -4.57 -8.41 11.05
N GLU A 81 -4.49 -7.08 11.17
CA GLU A 81 -3.74 -6.20 10.25
C GLU A 81 -2.23 -6.35 10.42
N GLU A 82 -1.78 -6.73 11.63
CA GLU A 82 -0.36 -6.94 11.92
C GLU A 82 0.16 -8.29 11.45
N GLN A 83 -0.74 -9.28 11.39
CA GLN A 83 -0.38 -10.65 11.07
C GLN A 83 -0.03 -10.83 9.60
N GLY A 84 0.84 -11.79 9.31
CA GLY A 84 1.18 -12.20 7.97
C GLY A 84 2.65 -12.01 7.61
N THR A 85 2.94 -12.16 6.34
CA THR A 85 4.28 -11.99 5.77
C THR A 85 4.45 -10.54 5.33
N TRP A 86 5.41 -9.86 5.93
CA TRP A 86 5.77 -8.49 5.64
C TRP A 86 7.09 -8.42 4.91
N CYS A 87 7.17 -7.68 3.82
CA CYS A 87 8.44 -7.27 3.26
C CYS A 87 8.85 -5.90 3.83
N THR A 88 10.12 -5.76 4.11
CA THR A 88 10.70 -4.55 4.73
C THR A 88 11.21 -3.54 3.72
N ASP A 89 11.11 -3.89 2.44
CA ASP A 89 11.47 -3.03 1.32
C ASP A 89 10.35 -3.07 0.26
N TYR A 90 9.86 -1.91 -0.15
CA TYR A 90 8.75 -1.80 -1.10
C TYR A 90 9.06 -2.42 -2.48
N ARG A 91 10.34 -2.50 -2.86
CA ARG A 91 10.76 -3.14 -4.12
C ARG A 91 10.44 -4.64 -4.15
N ILE A 92 10.43 -5.29 -2.98
CA ILE A 92 10.00 -6.69 -2.86
C ILE A 92 8.50 -6.81 -3.15
N ALA A 93 7.70 -5.89 -2.60
CA ALA A 93 6.25 -5.85 -2.86
C ALA A 93 5.94 -5.64 -4.35
N MET A 94 6.72 -4.79 -5.05
CA MET A 94 6.59 -4.59 -6.50
C MET A 94 6.85 -5.89 -7.27
N ARG A 95 7.91 -6.62 -6.94
CA ARG A 95 8.20 -7.94 -7.56
C ARG A 95 7.13 -8.99 -7.25
N PHE A 96 6.67 -9.01 -6.02
CA PHE A 96 5.58 -9.90 -5.62
C PHE A 96 4.28 -9.58 -6.37
N ALA A 97 3.93 -8.29 -6.52
CA ALA A 97 2.77 -7.87 -7.29
C ALA A 97 2.84 -8.34 -8.74
N GLN A 98 4.00 -8.28 -9.40
CA GLN A 98 4.21 -8.78 -10.75
C GLN A 98 3.94 -10.29 -10.87
N TRP A 99 4.32 -11.06 -9.85
CA TRP A 99 4.03 -12.48 -9.80
C TRP A 99 2.56 -12.78 -9.52
N LEU A 100 1.86 -11.91 -8.78
CA LEU A 100 0.44 -12.03 -8.52
C LEU A 100 -0.37 -11.81 -9.79
N ASP A 101 -0.25 -10.63 -10.40
CA ASP A 101 -0.97 -10.22 -11.60
C ASP A 101 -0.32 -8.98 -12.23
N VAL A 102 -0.14 -8.99 -13.55
CA VAL A 102 0.57 -7.92 -14.27
C VAL A 102 -0.20 -6.59 -14.22
N LYS A 103 -1.53 -6.61 -14.38
CA LYS A 103 -2.35 -5.39 -14.35
C LYS A 103 -2.32 -4.77 -12.96
N TYR A 104 -2.46 -5.59 -11.93
CA TYR A 104 -2.37 -5.17 -10.53
C TYR A 104 -1.01 -4.56 -10.22
N SER A 105 0.07 -5.16 -10.72
CA SER A 105 1.43 -4.69 -10.45
C SER A 105 1.69 -3.27 -10.94
N ILE A 106 1.17 -2.88 -12.11
CA ILE A 106 1.34 -1.53 -12.65
C ILE A 106 0.79 -0.47 -11.67
N GLN A 107 -0.35 -0.75 -11.06
CA GLN A 107 -0.97 0.16 -10.09
C GLN A 107 -0.22 0.15 -8.75
N VAL A 108 0.21 -1.02 -8.28
CA VAL A 108 1.03 -1.17 -7.07
C VAL A 108 2.35 -0.43 -7.21
N ASP A 109 3.03 -0.58 -8.35
CA ASP A 109 4.31 0.07 -8.62
C ASP A 109 4.18 1.60 -8.56
N SER A 110 3.17 2.16 -9.23
CA SER A 110 2.90 3.60 -9.19
C SER A 110 2.62 4.10 -7.77
N LEU A 111 1.79 3.38 -7.01
CA LEU A 111 1.44 3.75 -5.65
C LEU A 111 2.66 3.68 -4.72
N LEU A 112 3.43 2.60 -4.76
CA LEU A 112 4.57 2.42 -3.86
C LEU A 112 5.69 3.42 -4.12
N VAL A 113 5.89 3.82 -5.38
CA VAL A 113 6.84 4.90 -5.73
C VAL A 113 6.37 6.23 -5.15
N GLN A 114 5.09 6.58 -5.27
CA GLN A 114 4.53 7.80 -4.67
C GLN A 114 4.71 7.80 -3.14
N ILE A 115 4.40 6.69 -2.49
CA ILE A 115 4.59 6.56 -1.03
C ILE A 115 6.07 6.71 -0.64
N ALA A 116 6.97 6.06 -1.37
CA ALA A 116 8.40 6.13 -1.10
C ALA A 116 8.97 7.55 -1.29
N ASN A 117 8.39 8.32 -2.21
CA ASN A 117 8.75 9.73 -2.43
C ASN A 117 8.13 10.68 -1.37
N GLY A 118 7.38 10.15 -0.40
CA GLY A 118 6.73 10.96 0.65
C GLY A 118 5.48 11.69 0.18
N GLU A 119 4.94 11.33 -0.97
CA GLU A 119 3.69 11.92 -1.47
C GLU A 119 2.51 11.52 -0.59
N LYS A 120 1.58 12.45 -0.38
CA LYS A 120 0.33 12.15 0.31
C LYS A 120 -0.55 11.30 -0.62
N ILE A 121 -0.91 10.12 -0.15
CA ILE A 121 -1.88 9.29 -0.87
C ILE A 121 -3.27 9.73 -0.45
N VAL A 122 -4.10 10.01 -1.43
CA VAL A 122 -5.55 10.11 -1.23
C VAL A 122 -6.08 8.68 -1.15
N SER A 123 -6.19 8.16 0.09
CA SER A 123 -6.46 6.72 0.32
C SER A 123 -7.90 6.30 0.07
N ASP A 124 -8.83 7.24 -0.07
CA ASP A 124 -10.26 6.95 -0.15
C ASP A 124 -10.85 7.36 -1.50
N VAL A 125 -10.32 6.76 -2.56
CA VAL A 125 -11.02 6.77 -3.85
C VAL A 125 -12.07 5.67 -3.80
N LEU A 126 -13.32 6.05 -3.57
CA LEU A 126 -14.45 5.13 -3.61
C LEU A 126 -14.90 4.96 -5.07
N PRO A 127 -14.78 3.76 -5.66
CA PRO A 127 -15.36 3.51 -6.98
C PRO A 127 -16.89 3.42 -6.85
N PHE A 128 -17.59 4.34 -7.48
CA PHE A 128 -19.02 4.29 -7.60
C PHE A 128 -19.42 4.58 -9.07
N ASP A 129 -20.26 3.74 -9.63
CA ASP A 129 -20.74 3.87 -11.02
C ASP A 129 -19.60 4.11 -12.05
N GLY A 130 -18.49 3.37 -11.90
CA GLY A 130 -17.34 3.48 -12.79
C GLY A 130 -16.53 4.77 -12.69
N LYS A 131 -16.85 5.64 -11.72
CA LYS A 131 -16.11 6.87 -11.41
C LYS A 131 -15.41 6.73 -10.06
N ASN A 132 -14.31 7.41 -9.93
CA ASN A 132 -13.55 7.46 -8.70
C ASN A 132 -13.93 8.70 -7.89
N TYR A 133 -14.37 8.51 -6.67
CA TYR A 133 -14.71 9.58 -5.73
C TYR A 133 -13.69 9.61 -4.60
N ILE A 134 -13.35 10.80 -4.14
CA ILE A 134 -12.55 11.00 -2.93
C ILE A 134 -13.45 11.52 -1.82
N SER A 135 -13.13 11.20 -0.56
CA SER A 135 -13.87 11.77 0.55
C SER A 135 -13.66 13.29 0.62
N GLN A 136 -14.66 14.02 1.11
CA GLN A 136 -14.56 15.47 1.28
C GLN A 136 -13.41 15.86 2.22
N SER A 137 -13.16 15.06 3.25
CA SER A 137 -12.06 15.28 4.20
C SER A 137 -10.69 15.12 3.55
N ASP A 138 -10.53 14.14 2.66
CA ASP A 138 -9.27 13.92 1.95
C ASP A 138 -9.04 14.95 0.87
N TYR A 139 -10.09 15.38 0.18
CA TYR A 139 -10.02 16.48 -0.77
C TYR A 139 -9.58 17.78 -0.09
N CYS A 140 -10.19 18.12 1.06
CA CYS A 140 -9.79 19.28 1.85
C CYS A 140 -8.34 19.16 2.35
N ARG A 141 -7.90 17.96 2.73
CA ARG A 141 -6.52 17.71 3.15
C ARG A 141 -5.54 17.89 2.01
N THR A 142 -5.90 17.45 0.80
CA THR A 142 -5.07 17.60 -0.41
C THR A 142 -4.88 19.07 -0.79
N LEU A 143 -5.93 19.90 -0.62
CA LEU A 143 -5.90 21.33 -0.92
C LEU A 143 -5.39 22.19 0.25
N GLU A 144 -5.01 21.57 1.38
CA GLU A 144 -4.65 22.28 2.62
C GLU A 144 -5.74 23.27 3.09
N CYS A 145 -7.00 23.01 2.72
CA CYS A 145 -8.13 23.87 3.06
C CYS A 145 -8.85 23.39 4.33
N ASN A 146 -9.46 24.33 5.04
CA ASN A 146 -10.29 24.01 6.20
C ASN A 146 -11.64 23.45 5.72
N TYR A 147 -12.12 22.37 6.35
CA TYR A 147 -13.42 21.75 6.08
C TYR A 147 -14.58 22.75 6.06
N HIS A 148 -14.58 23.72 6.98
CA HIS A 148 -15.61 24.77 7.02
C HIS A 148 -15.56 25.72 5.81
N SER A 149 -14.37 26.00 5.28
CA SER A 149 -14.21 26.83 4.08
C SER A 149 -14.73 26.13 2.83
N PHE A 150 -14.71 24.81 2.80
CA PHE A 150 -15.22 24.01 1.68
C PHE A 150 -16.75 24.14 1.53
N PHE A 151 -17.49 24.24 2.63
CA PHE A 151 -18.95 24.44 2.56
C PHE A 151 -19.35 25.78 1.89
N GLY A 152 -18.53 26.80 2.02
CA GLY A 152 -18.73 28.09 1.33
C GLY A 152 -18.48 28.00 -0.19
N LEU A 153 -17.72 27.04 -0.65
CA LEU A 153 -17.40 26.84 -2.08
C LEU A 153 -18.38 25.92 -2.81
N LYS A 154 -19.35 25.31 -2.12
CA LYS A 154 -20.34 24.38 -2.69
C LYS A 154 -21.09 24.93 -3.91
N SER A 155 -21.28 26.25 -4.01
CA SER A 155 -22.00 26.89 -5.11
C SER A 155 -21.20 26.92 -6.43
N HIS A 156 -19.91 26.58 -6.42
CA HIS A 156 -19.00 26.70 -7.57
C HIS A 156 -18.66 25.37 -8.22
N PHE A 157 -19.10 24.23 -7.65
CA PHE A 157 -18.83 22.91 -8.20
C PHE A 157 -20.13 22.24 -8.66
N PRO A 158 -20.14 21.58 -9.83
CA PRO A 158 -21.28 20.76 -10.25
C PRO A 158 -21.42 19.63 -9.24
N THR A 159 -22.54 19.61 -8.53
CA THR A 159 -22.79 18.75 -7.39
C THR A 159 -23.41 17.43 -7.79
N GLU A 160 -22.65 16.38 -7.85
CA GLU A 160 -23.14 15.03 -7.58
C GLU A 160 -22.51 14.58 -6.25
N TYR A 161 -23.16 14.89 -5.14
CA TYR A 161 -22.74 14.39 -3.81
C TYR A 161 -23.56 13.16 -3.46
N ILE A 162 -22.86 12.07 -3.17
CA ILE A 162 -23.47 10.93 -2.50
C ILE A 162 -23.19 11.11 -1.02
N TYR A 163 -24.24 11.30 -0.23
CA TYR A 163 -24.17 11.19 1.22
C TYR A 163 -24.19 9.68 1.56
N VAL A 164 -23.14 9.19 2.19
CA VAL A 164 -23.12 7.90 2.86
C VAL A 164 -23.25 8.14 4.35
#